data_c97edf6c418b4ed174d221d114fa9358
#
_entry.id   c97edf6c418b4ed174d221d114fa9358
#
_cell.length_a   1.000
_cell.length_b   1.000
_cell.length_c   1.000
_cell.angle_alpha   90.00
_cell.angle_beta   90.00
_cell.angle_gamma   90.00
#
_symmetry.space_group_name_H-M   'P 1'
#
loop_
_entity.id
_entity.type
_entity.pdbx_description
1 polymer ?
#
loop_
_entity_poly.entity_id
_entity_poly.type
_entity_poly.pdbx_seq_one_letter_code
_entity_poly.pdbx_strand_id
1 'polypeptide(L)'
;MKKILIGLFLLSSALAFSQRVVKGSQAYTDAKDIVYAQGEKTPYTGILQNINEKGVLESEAEYKDGKMTGFSKLYYPSGKLASETTFKANIQEGIQKDYHENGKLIQQVTFKNGEQVK
;
A
#
# COMPACT_ATOMS: atom_id res chain seq x y z
N MET A 1 -23.58 -7.97 -28.90
CA MET A 1 -23.56 -6.68 -28.19
C MET A 1 -23.69 -6.80 -26.69
N LYS A 2 -24.67 -7.57 -26.21
CA LYS A 2 -24.85 -7.75 -24.76
C LYS A 2 -23.64 -8.36 -24.06
N LYS A 3 -22.95 -9.28 -24.74
CA LYS A 3 -21.77 -9.93 -24.18
C LYS A 3 -20.61 -8.98 -23.94
N ILE A 4 -20.46 -8.00 -24.82
CA ILE A 4 -19.39 -7.00 -24.70
C ILE A 4 -19.65 -6.10 -23.48
N LEU A 5 -20.90 -5.69 -23.28
CA LEU A 5 -21.28 -4.89 -22.14
C LEU A 5 -21.04 -5.61 -20.82
N ILE A 6 -21.35 -6.89 -20.77
CA ILE A 6 -21.13 -7.71 -19.59
C ILE A 6 -19.64 -7.78 -19.27
N GLY A 7 -18.81 -7.97 -20.30
CA GLY A 7 -17.36 -8.01 -20.11
C GLY A 7 -16.81 -6.72 -19.53
N LEU A 8 -17.26 -5.58 -20.02
CA LEU A 8 -16.84 -4.28 -19.51
C LEU A 8 -17.26 -4.10 -18.05
N PHE A 9 -18.46 -4.54 -17.73
CA PHE A 9 -18.96 -4.44 -16.36
C PHE A 9 -18.10 -5.27 -15.40
N LEU A 10 -17.74 -6.47 -15.79
CA LEU A 10 -16.89 -7.31 -14.95
C LEU A 10 -15.51 -6.69 -14.70
N LEU A 11 -14.93 -6.07 -15.71
CA LEU A 11 -13.65 -5.38 -15.55
C LEU A 11 -13.76 -4.22 -14.56
N SER A 12 -14.83 -3.47 -14.65
CA SER A 12 -15.07 -2.36 -13.72
C SER A 12 -15.20 -2.87 -12.29
N SER A 13 -15.90 -3.97 -12.08
CA SER A 13 -16.07 -4.57 -10.77
C SER A 13 -14.74 -5.03 -10.19
N ALA A 14 -13.90 -5.67 -10.99
CA ALA A 14 -12.59 -6.12 -10.55
C ALA A 14 -11.71 -4.95 -10.12
N LEU A 15 -11.72 -3.85 -10.88
CA LEU A 15 -10.97 -2.66 -10.53
C LEU A 15 -11.47 -2.03 -9.23
N ALA A 16 -12.78 -2.06 -9.00
CA ALA A 16 -13.36 -1.48 -7.79
C ALA A 16 -12.85 -2.21 -6.52
N PHE A 17 -12.66 -3.53 -6.56
CA PHE A 17 -12.17 -4.29 -5.42
C PHE A 17 -10.76 -3.89 -5.00
N SER A 18 -9.89 -3.54 -5.96
CA SER A 18 -8.51 -3.19 -5.67
C SER A 18 -8.36 -1.77 -5.12
N GLN A 19 -9.46 -1.01 -5.04
CA GLN A 19 -9.42 0.40 -4.63
C GLN A 19 -9.93 0.65 -3.21
N ARG A 20 -10.18 -0.39 -2.42
CA ARG A 20 -10.64 -0.20 -1.04
C ARG A 20 -9.56 0.50 -0.23
N VAL A 21 -9.96 1.54 0.50
CA VAL A 21 -9.05 2.33 1.35
C VAL A 21 -9.58 2.39 2.76
N VAL A 22 -8.71 2.13 3.75
CA VAL A 22 -9.04 2.20 5.17
C VAL A 22 -7.95 3.00 5.87
N LYS A 23 -8.33 3.80 6.86
CA LYS A 23 -7.35 4.54 7.68
C LYS A 23 -6.71 3.60 8.69
N GLY A 24 -5.41 3.80 8.95
CA GLY A 24 -4.69 2.98 9.91
C GLY A 24 -5.31 2.97 11.31
N SER A 25 -5.95 4.09 11.71
CA SER A 25 -6.66 4.17 12.99
C SER A 25 -7.88 3.27 13.05
N GLN A 26 -8.35 2.77 11.91
CA GLN A 26 -9.50 1.88 11.80
C GLN A 26 -9.09 0.46 11.43
N ALA A 27 -7.84 0.11 11.70
CA ALA A 27 -7.31 -1.22 11.44
C ALA A 27 -6.60 -1.75 12.69
N TYR A 28 -6.43 -3.05 12.76
CA TYR A 28 -5.67 -3.67 13.84
C TYR A 28 -4.86 -4.83 13.28
N THR A 29 -3.80 -5.18 14.01
CA THR A 29 -2.90 -6.26 13.64
C THR A 29 -2.96 -7.33 14.71
N ASP A 30 -3.08 -8.58 14.32
CA ASP A 30 -3.11 -9.68 15.27
C ASP A 30 -1.70 -10.15 15.66
N ALA A 31 -1.61 -11.19 16.50
CA ALA A 31 -0.34 -11.70 17.00
C ALA A 31 0.54 -12.31 15.89
N LYS A 32 -0.03 -12.60 14.74
CA LYS A 32 0.69 -13.17 13.59
C LYS A 32 1.06 -12.11 12.55
N ASP A 33 0.92 -10.83 12.91
CA ASP A 33 1.18 -9.69 12.02
C ASP A 33 0.22 -9.63 10.82
N ILE A 34 -0.99 -10.13 10.98
CA ILE A 34 -2.03 -10.04 9.97
C ILE A 34 -2.92 -8.83 10.28
N VAL A 35 -3.16 -8.01 9.27
CA VAL A 35 -3.94 -6.78 9.40
C VAL A 35 -5.40 -7.01 9.04
N TYR A 36 -6.29 -6.41 9.83
CA TYR A 36 -7.73 -6.47 9.65
C TYR A 36 -8.30 -5.06 9.76
N ALA A 37 -9.38 -4.79 9.05
CA ALA A 37 -10.18 -3.59 9.32
C ALA A 37 -11.00 -3.85 10.59
N GLN A 38 -11.22 -2.80 11.41
CA GLN A 38 -11.98 -2.94 12.64
C GLN A 38 -13.37 -3.51 12.36
N GLY A 39 -13.79 -4.47 13.18
CA GLY A 39 -15.08 -5.12 13.05
C GLY A 39 -15.12 -6.23 12.03
N GLU A 40 -14.04 -6.48 11.30
CA GLU A 40 -13.98 -7.52 10.28
C GLU A 40 -13.11 -8.68 10.76
N LYS A 41 -13.47 -9.88 10.35
CA LYS A 41 -12.74 -11.10 10.71
C LYS A 41 -11.94 -11.67 9.55
N THR A 42 -12.11 -11.10 8.36
CA THR A 42 -11.37 -11.49 7.17
C THR A 42 -10.13 -10.60 7.05
N PRO A 43 -8.94 -11.16 6.79
CA PRO A 43 -7.76 -10.34 6.61
C PRO A 43 -7.96 -9.26 5.54
N TYR A 44 -7.36 -8.10 5.77
CA TYR A 44 -7.59 -6.93 4.94
C TYR A 44 -6.91 -7.02 3.57
N THR A 45 -7.64 -6.66 2.53
CA THR A 45 -7.09 -6.47 1.18
C THR A 45 -7.50 -5.07 0.72
N GLY A 46 -6.53 -4.25 0.33
CA GLY A 46 -6.75 -2.88 -0.09
C GLY A 46 -5.59 -1.99 0.30
N ILE A 47 -5.86 -0.69 0.36
CA ILE A 47 -4.86 0.31 0.72
C ILE A 47 -5.12 0.77 2.15
N LEU A 48 -4.06 0.84 2.96
CA LEU A 48 -4.11 1.36 4.31
C LEU A 48 -3.40 2.71 4.32
N GLN A 49 -4.06 3.75 4.84
CA GLN A 49 -3.51 5.09 4.89
C GLN A 49 -3.37 5.56 6.32
N ASN A 50 -2.21 6.12 6.66
CA ASN A 50 -1.97 6.75 7.95
C ASN A 50 -2.00 8.25 7.75
N ILE A 51 -2.98 8.90 8.38
CA ILE A 51 -3.22 10.33 8.28
C ILE A 51 -3.06 10.92 9.67
N ASN A 52 -2.26 11.98 9.81
CA ASN A 52 -2.02 12.59 11.11
C ASN A 52 -3.19 13.48 11.57
N GLU A 53 -3.06 14.06 12.76
CA GLU A 53 -4.11 14.89 13.36
C GLU A 53 -4.44 16.13 12.54
N LYS A 54 -3.50 16.58 11.70
CA LYS A 54 -3.71 17.72 10.82
C LYS A 54 -4.34 17.35 9.49
N GLY A 55 -4.66 16.06 9.28
CA GLY A 55 -5.23 15.58 8.04
C GLY A 55 -4.23 15.31 6.94
N VAL A 56 -2.94 15.27 7.27
CA VAL A 56 -1.89 15.06 6.28
C VAL A 56 -1.57 13.57 6.18
N LEU A 57 -1.53 13.07 4.94
CA LEU A 57 -1.16 11.69 4.66
C LEU A 57 0.33 11.49 4.94
N GLU A 58 0.65 10.58 5.86
CA GLU A 58 2.04 10.27 6.24
C GLU A 58 2.56 9.02 5.56
N SER A 59 1.69 8.06 5.32
CA SER A 59 2.08 6.82 4.64
C SER A 59 0.87 6.14 4.04
N GLU A 60 1.11 5.31 3.05
CA GLU A 60 0.09 4.40 2.52
C GLU A 60 0.76 3.16 1.95
N ALA A 61 0.05 2.05 2.02
CA ALA A 61 0.57 0.78 1.54
C ALA A 61 -0.56 -0.12 1.08
N GLU A 62 -0.23 -0.98 0.13
CA GLU A 62 -1.15 -2.01 -0.33
C GLU A 62 -1.04 -3.25 0.56
N TYR A 63 -2.19 -3.83 0.85
CA TYR A 63 -2.30 -5.08 1.60
C TYR A 63 -3.07 -6.10 0.80
N LYS A 64 -2.66 -7.35 0.92
CA LYS A 64 -3.39 -8.48 0.37
C LYS A 64 -3.45 -9.57 1.43
N ASP A 65 -4.68 -9.99 1.75
CA ASP A 65 -4.92 -11.01 2.78
C ASP A 65 -4.19 -10.71 4.09
N GLY A 66 -4.21 -9.42 4.48
CA GLY A 66 -3.67 -8.96 5.75
C GLY A 66 -2.18 -8.72 5.78
N LYS A 67 -1.47 -8.94 4.68
CA LYS A 67 -0.01 -8.74 4.59
C LYS A 67 0.31 -7.65 3.59
N MET A 68 1.30 -6.82 3.93
CA MET A 68 1.75 -5.78 3.02
C MET A 68 2.28 -6.42 1.75
N THR A 69 1.65 -6.10 0.62
CA THR A 69 1.96 -6.69 -0.68
C THR A 69 1.67 -5.65 -1.74
N GLY A 70 2.69 -5.26 -2.48
CA GLY A 70 2.59 -4.17 -3.44
C GLY A 70 3.35 -2.96 -2.96
N PHE A 71 2.85 -1.76 -3.26
CA PHE A 71 3.57 -0.52 -2.93
C PHE A 71 3.46 -0.15 -1.45
N SER A 72 4.49 0.56 -0.98
CA SER A 72 4.49 1.22 0.31
C SER A 72 5.12 2.60 0.09
N LYS A 73 4.44 3.65 0.53
CA LYS A 73 4.88 5.03 0.32
C LYS A 73 4.91 5.79 1.62
N LEU A 74 5.96 6.59 1.80
CA LEU A 74 6.09 7.52 2.92
C LEU A 74 6.12 8.94 2.36
N TYR A 75 5.52 9.87 3.08
CA TYR A 75 5.40 11.26 2.65
C TYR A 75 6.02 12.21 3.65
N TYR A 76 6.60 13.28 3.14
CA TYR A 76 7.04 14.40 3.98
C TYR A 76 5.82 15.15 4.52
N PRO A 77 5.99 15.94 5.60
CA PRO A 77 4.90 16.79 6.10
C PRO A 77 4.31 17.73 5.05
N SER A 78 5.08 18.06 4.02
CA SER A 78 4.61 18.88 2.89
C SER A 78 3.64 18.14 1.98
N GLY A 79 3.50 16.83 2.14
CA GLY A 79 2.69 16.00 1.26
C GLY A 79 3.45 15.42 0.09
N LYS A 80 4.71 15.77 -0.07
CA LYS A 80 5.52 15.25 -1.17
C LYS A 80 6.07 13.87 -0.83
N LEU A 81 6.22 13.03 -1.86
CA LEU A 81 6.71 11.67 -1.70
C LEU A 81 8.15 11.67 -1.16
N ALA A 82 8.38 10.98 -0.05
CA ALA A 82 9.69 10.85 0.56
C ALA A 82 10.35 9.53 0.21
N SER A 83 9.57 8.45 0.14
CA SER A 83 10.11 7.13 -0.15
C SER A 83 9.03 6.25 -0.75
N GLU A 84 9.41 5.38 -1.66
CA GLU A 84 8.51 4.34 -2.16
C GLU A 84 9.28 3.04 -2.31
N THR A 85 8.61 1.93 -2.00
CA THR A 85 9.19 0.61 -2.12
C THR A 85 8.08 -0.40 -2.39
N THR A 86 8.44 -1.64 -2.61
CA THR A 86 7.48 -2.71 -2.82
C THR A 86 7.70 -3.84 -1.83
N PHE A 87 6.62 -4.53 -1.49
CA PHE A 87 6.62 -5.64 -0.56
C PHE A 87 5.94 -6.85 -1.18
N LYS A 88 6.28 -8.01 -0.66
CA LYS A 88 5.64 -9.26 -0.99
C LYS A 88 5.40 -10.02 0.32
N ALA A 89 4.15 -10.13 0.73
CA ALA A 89 3.75 -10.83 1.97
C ALA A 89 4.59 -10.38 3.18
N ASN A 90 4.63 -9.08 3.44
CA ASN A 90 5.35 -8.43 4.54
C ASN A 90 6.88 -8.40 4.39
N ILE A 91 7.41 -8.87 3.27
CA ILE A 91 8.87 -8.89 3.03
C ILE A 91 9.20 -7.90 1.94
N GLN A 92 10.16 -7.02 2.19
CA GLN A 92 10.56 -6.03 1.21
C GLN A 92 11.19 -6.71 -0.01
N GLU A 93 10.68 -6.38 -1.18
CA GLU A 93 11.08 -7.02 -2.44
C GLU A 93 10.99 -5.99 -3.56
N GLY A 94 12.08 -5.77 -4.28
CA GLY A 94 12.09 -4.82 -5.39
C GLY A 94 12.86 -3.56 -5.06
N ILE A 95 12.56 -2.48 -5.75
CA ILE A 95 13.33 -1.24 -5.69
C ILE A 95 12.73 -0.28 -4.67
N GLN A 96 13.59 0.25 -3.80
CA GLN A 96 13.26 1.36 -2.92
C GLN A 96 13.88 2.62 -3.48
N LYS A 97 13.09 3.69 -3.59
CA LYS A 97 13.54 4.99 -4.02
C LYS A 97 13.28 6.01 -2.92
N ASP A 98 14.28 6.79 -2.59
CA ASP A 98 14.18 7.85 -1.59
C ASP A 98 14.38 9.19 -2.29
N TYR A 99 13.57 10.18 -1.91
CA TYR A 99 13.52 11.48 -2.57
C TYR A 99 13.71 12.63 -1.60
N HIS A 100 14.32 13.70 -2.09
CA HIS A 100 14.31 15.01 -1.42
C HIS A 100 12.93 15.64 -1.52
N GLU A 101 12.64 16.62 -0.70
CA GLU A 101 11.37 17.34 -0.79
C GLU A 101 11.18 18.07 -2.13
N ASN A 102 12.26 18.37 -2.82
CA ASN A 102 12.18 18.99 -4.15
C ASN A 102 11.90 17.97 -5.27
N GLY A 103 11.74 16.68 -4.91
CA GLY A 103 11.45 15.63 -5.87
C GLY A 103 12.66 14.93 -6.47
N LYS A 104 13.86 15.39 -6.16
CA LYS A 104 15.07 14.76 -6.70
C LYS A 104 15.36 13.45 -5.97
N LEU A 105 15.77 12.45 -6.74
CA LEU A 105 16.14 11.15 -6.20
C LEU A 105 17.42 11.26 -5.37
N ILE A 106 17.34 10.78 -4.12
CA ILE A 106 18.51 10.71 -3.24
C ILE A 106 19.27 9.42 -3.52
N GLN A 107 18.56 8.31 -3.53
CA GLN A 107 19.14 7.00 -3.74
C GLN A 107 18.11 6.00 -4.23
N GLN A 108 18.61 4.94 -4.80
CA GLN A 108 17.80 3.81 -5.26
C GLN A 108 18.51 2.54 -4.81
N VAL A 109 17.77 1.67 -4.13
CA VAL A 109 18.31 0.45 -3.54
C VAL A 109 17.41 -0.71 -3.95
N THR A 110 18.00 -1.85 -4.26
CA THR A 110 17.23 -3.05 -4.60
C THR A 110 17.22 -4.01 -3.41
N PHE A 111 16.04 -4.54 -3.11
CA PHE A 111 15.86 -5.54 -2.05
C PHE A 111 15.39 -6.85 -2.65
N LYS A 112 15.88 -7.94 -2.10
CA LYS A 112 15.44 -9.27 -2.45
C LYS A 112 15.31 -10.09 -1.17
N ASN A 113 14.09 -10.62 -0.92
CA ASN A 113 13.78 -11.38 0.29
C ASN A 113 14.13 -10.61 1.57
N GLY A 114 13.90 -9.29 1.58
CA GLY A 114 14.14 -8.44 2.73
C GLY A 114 15.57 -7.96 2.88
N GLU A 115 16.47 -8.38 2.03
CA GLU A 115 17.89 -8.00 2.10
C GLU A 115 18.29 -7.09 0.94
N GLN A 116 19.14 -6.11 1.26
CA GLN A 116 19.64 -5.21 0.23
C GLN A 116 20.61 -5.95 -0.68
N VAL A 117 20.43 -5.79 -1.97
CA VAL A 117 21.26 -6.40 -3.00
C VAL A 117 22.18 -5.32 -3.58
N LYS A 118 23.46 -5.65 -3.71
CA LYS A 118 24.41 -4.70 -4.28
C LYS A 118 24.54 -4.88 -5.79
#